data_bbd358dab6baa1c322f9aca573d26cc0
#
_entry.id   bbd358dab6baa1c322f9aca573d26cc0
#
_cell.length_a   1.000
_cell.length_b   1.000
_cell.length_c   1.000
_cell.angle_alpha   90.00
_cell.angle_beta   90.00
_cell.angle_gamma   90.00
#
_symmetry.space_group_name_H-M   'P 1'
#
loop_
_entity.id
_entity.type
_entity.pdbx_description
1 polymer ?
#
loop_
_entity_poly.entity_id
_entity_poly.type
_entity_poly.pdbx_seq_one_letter_code
_entity_poly.pdbx_strand_id
1 'polypeptide(L)'
;MTPVSSRPRHWVIGDVHGCADSFEQLLKRLPAGDRLIICGDAINRGPAIEATMTRIWELVEQGRAVWLRGNHEQDLIQALRGGSWQQQRQLAGCDTFRHLGETNCRRWLERLEHLPLAYWGDGWVATHAGFDPVSWQPDLRVRMGFWQHYDGRFGEVVIGHTPGPHVRRLPHIVMVDTGACYGGELSAYCPETREVVAVPGLRPETPRALPGLRTPLSSGGAIAGR
;
A
#
# COMPACT_ATOMS: atom_id res chain seq x y z
N MET A 1 -20.28 28.70 -23.16
CA MET A 1 -19.94 27.29 -23.10
C MET A 1 -19.95 26.89 -21.64
N THR A 2 -21.01 26.21 -21.17
CA THR A 2 -21.09 25.64 -19.84
C THR A 2 -20.02 24.55 -19.72
N PRO A 3 -19.20 24.50 -18.66
CA PRO A 3 -18.26 23.40 -18.49
C PRO A 3 -19.07 22.12 -18.36
N VAL A 4 -18.80 21.17 -19.24
CA VAL A 4 -19.26 19.78 -19.09
C VAL A 4 -18.68 19.32 -17.76
N SER A 5 -19.51 19.16 -16.74
CA SER A 5 -19.15 18.53 -15.47
C SER A 5 -18.77 17.09 -15.78
N SER A 6 -17.50 16.86 -16.05
CA SER A 6 -16.99 15.49 -16.11
C SER A 6 -17.22 14.84 -14.74
N ARG A 7 -17.86 13.66 -14.73
CA ARG A 7 -18.00 12.89 -13.48
C ARG A 7 -16.63 12.73 -12.82
N PRO A 8 -16.55 12.82 -11.48
CA PRO A 8 -15.30 12.54 -10.77
C PRO A 8 -14.75 11.18 -11.21
N ARG A 9 -13.47 11.13 -11.57
CA ARG A 9 -12.76 9.89 -11.87
C ARG A 9 -12.31 9.23 -10.58
N HIS A 10 -11.87 7.99 -10.68
CA HIS A 10 -11.37 7.23 -9.55
C HIS A 10 -9.87 6.95 -9.73
N TRP A 11 -9.13 7.11 -8.65
CA TRP A 11 -7.71 6.76 -8.61
C TRP A 11 -7.48 5.67 -7.58
N VAL A 12 -7.13 4.49 -8.03
CA VAL A 12 -6.77 3.36 -7.16
C VAL A 12 -5.30 3.46 -6.82
N ILE A 13 -5.02 3.64 -5.53
CA ILE A 13 -3.68 3.85 -4.97
C ILE A 13 -3.20 2.54 -4.36
N GLY A 14 -1.96 2.13 -4.66
CA GLY A 14 -1.32 0.93 -4.12
C GLY A 14 -0.98 1.05 -2.64
N ASP A 15 -0.29 0.03 -2.14
CA ASP A 15 0.08 -0.11 -0.73
C ASP A 15 0.91 1.07 -0.23
N VAL A 16 0.40 1.80 0.76
CA VAL A 16 1.06 3.03 1.26
C VAL A 16 2.07 2.71 2.35
N HIS A 17 1.76 1.76 3.23
CA HIS A 17 2.65 1.27 4.27
C HIS A 17 3.40 2.36 5.03
N GLY A 18 2.69 3.33 5.63
CA GLY A 18 3.31 4.38 6.43
C GLY A 18 4.22 5.35 5.68
N CYS A 19 4.13 5.43 4.35
CA CYS A 19 4.87 6.36 3.50
C CYS A 19 4.12 7.70 3.35
N ALA A 20 3.89 8.42 4.44
CA ALA A 20 3.09 9.64 4.47
C ALA A 20 3.57 10.70 3.47
N ASP A 21 4.88 10.93 3.37
CA ASP A 21 5.46 11.93 2.46
C ASP A 21 5.19 11.60 0.99
N SER A 22 5.34 10.31 0.62
CA SER A 22 5.02 9.85 -0.73
C SER A 22 3.52 9.98 -1.00
N PHE A 23 2.68 9.67 -0.02
CA PHE A 23 1.24 9.82 -0.14
C PHE A 23 0.85 11.30 -0.37
N GLU A 24 1.38 12.24 0.41
CA GLU A 24 1.15 13.67 0.20
C GLU A 24 1.67 14.18 -1.16
N GLN A 25 2.81 13.68 -1.62
CA GLN A 25 3.31 14.01 -2.94
C GLN A 25 2.38 13.50 -4.05
N LEU A 26 1.86 12.28 -3.90
CA LEU A 26 0.90 11.71 -4.84
C LEU A 26 -0.40 12.51 -4.86
N LEU A 27 -0.95 12.86 -3.70
CA LEU A 27 -2.17 13.69 -3.59
C LEU A 27 -2.06 15.04 -4.31
N LYS A 28 -0.88 15.67 -4.31
CA LYS A 28 -0.63 16.93 -5.03
C LYS A 28 -0.65 16.79 -6.55
N ARG A 29 -0.44 15.57 -7.06
CA ARG A 29 -0.46 15.28 -8.51
C ARG A 29 -1.83 14.84 -9.01
N LEU A 30 -2.71 14.39 -8.11
CA LEU A 30 -4.03 13.93 -8.48
C LEU A 30 -5.05 15.07 -8.44
N PRO A 31 -6.03 15.13 -9.36
CA PRO A 31 -7.06 16.15 -9.38
C PRO A 31 -7.86 16.18 -8.07
N ALA A 32 -8.05 17.38 -7.51
CA ALA A 32 -8.70 17.53 -6.20
C ALA A 32 -10.16 17.06 -6.17
N GLY A 33 -10.85 17.09 -7.32
CA GLY A 33 -12.25 16.66 -7.45
C GLY A 33 -12.44 15.18 -7.69
N ASP A 34 -11.38 14.42 -7.94
CA ASP A 34 -11.43 12.99 -8.20
C ASP A 34 -11.48 12.19 -6.89
N ARG A 35 -12.05 10.98 -6.95
CA ARG A 35 -12.19 10.08 -5.81
C ARG A 35 -10.99 9.15 -5.70
N LEU A 36 -10.57 8.87 -4.49
CA LEU A 36 -9.41 8.04 -4.19
C LEU A 36 -9.85 6.69 -3.62
N ILE A 37 -9.23 5.61 -4.06
CA ILE A 37 -9.44 4.26 -3.53
C ILE A 37 -8.09 3.75 -3.05
N ILE A 38 -7.87 3.71 -1.73
CA ILE A 38 -6.65 3.15 -1.15
C ILE A 38 -6.81 1.64 -1.09
N CYS A 39 -5.92 0.91 -1.75
CA CYS A 39 -6.05 -0.53 -2.01
C CYS A 39 -5.72 -1.44 -0.81
N GLY A 40 -5.77 -0.90 0.40
CA GLY A 40 -5.37 -1.57 1.64
C GLY A 40 -3.91 -1.34 1.99
N ASP A 41 -3.45 -1.99 3.05
CA ASP A 41 -2.08 -1.97 3.53
C ASP A 41 -1.51 -0.54 3.67
N ALA A 42 -2.29 0.34 4.32
CA ALA A 42 -1.82 1.67 4.68
C ALA A 42 -0.88 1.65 5.89
N ILE A 43 -0.96 0.61 6.70
CA ILE A 43 -0.25 0.42 7.97
C ILE A 43 1.02 -0.42 7.83
N ASN A 44 1.82 -0.45 8.90
CA ASN A 44 3.10 -1.17 9.01
C ASN A 44 4.22 -0.65 8.09
N ARG A 45 5.45 -1.11 8.31
CA ARG A 45 6.69 -0.96 7.54
C ARG A 45 7.29 0.45 7.53
N GLY A 46 6.60 1.43 6.98
CA GLY A 46 7.12 2.79 6.85
C GLY A 46 7.20 3.58 8.16
N PRO A 47 7.89 4.71 8.16
CA PRO A 47 8.21 5.45 9.39
C PRO A 47 7.07 6.31 9.93
N ALA A 48 6.06 6.62 9.11
CA ALA A 48 5.01 7.60 9.45
C ALA A 48 3.61 6.98 9.44
N ILE A 49 3.45 5.83 10.13
CA ILE A 49 2.22 5.02 10.13
C ILE A 49 1.02 5.84 10.60
N GLU A 50 1.12 6.49 11.77
CA GLU A 50 0.00 7.25 12.34
C GLU A 50 -0.42 8.43 11.46
N ALA A 51 0.56 9.15 10.92
CA ALA A 51 0.28 10.26 10.00
C ALA A 51 -0.41 9.76 8.72
N THR A 52 0.01 8.62 8.17
CA THR A 52 -0.62 7.99 7.01
C THR A 52 -2.07 7.61 7.31
N MET A 53 -2.30 6.90 8.41
CA MET A 53 -3.64 6.47 8.82
C MET A 53 -4.58 7.67 9.02
N THR A 54 -4.11 8.68 9.75
CA THR A 54 -4.87 9.90 10.02
C THR A 54 -5.22 10.62 8.73
N ARG A 55 -4.25 10.81 7.86
CA ARG A 55 -4.45 11.50 6.59
C ARG A 55 -5.44 10.79 5.66
N ILE A 56 -5.33 9.47 5.54
CA ILE A 56 -6.28 8.67 4.77
C ILE A 56 -7.68 8.80 5.37
N TRP A 57 -7.79 8.71 6.70
CA TRP A 57 -9.08 8.79 7.39
C TRP A 57 -9.77 10.16 7.23
N GLU A 58 -9.01 11.25 7.30
CA GLU A 58 -9.54 12.60 6.99
C GLU A 58 -10.17 12.67 5.59
N LEU A 59 -9.51 12.04 4.60
CA LEU A 59 -10.05 11.98 3.24
C LEU A 59 -11.31 11.10 3.16
N VAL A 60 -11.40 10.05 3.96
CA VAL A 60 -12.61 9.21 4.06
C VAL A 60 -13.75 9.99 4.69
N GLU A 61 -13.52 10.71 5.78
CA GLU A 61 -14.54 11.55 6.44
C GLU A 61 -15.03 12.69 5.54
N GLN A 62 -14.17 13.20 4.67
CA GLN A 62 -14.52 14.19 3.65
C GLN A 62 -15.29 13.58 2.46
N GLY A 63 -15.51 12.27 2.42
CA GLY A 63 -16.13 11.58 1.29
C GLY A 63 -15.26 11.53 0.03
N ARG A 64 -13.99 11.96 0.12
CA ARG A 64 -13.05 11.99 -1.00
C ARG A 64 -12.35 10.65 -1.22
N ALA A 65 -12.21 9.84 -0.19
CA ALA A 65 -11.53 8.55 -0.29
C ALA A 65 -12.39 7.39 0.20
N VAL A 66 -12.04 6.20 -0.29
CA VAL A 66 -12.41 4.91 0.30
C VAL A 66 -11.11 4.18 0.64
N TRP A 67 -10.97 3.76 1.87
CA TRP A 67 -9.87 2.91 2.31
C TRP A 67 -10.35 1.46 2.35
N LEU A 68 -9.78 0.59 1.52
CA LEU A 68 -10.06 -0.84 1.50
C LEU A 68 -9.23 -1.54 2.58
N ARG A 69 -9.76 -2.63 3.12
CA ARG A 69 -9.03 -3.48 4.06
C ARG A 69 -7.95 -4.27 3.32
N GLY A 70 -6.71 -4.17 3.77
CA GLY A 70 -5.62 -5.03 3.36
C GLY A 70 -5.36 -6.15 4.37
N ASN A 71 -4.41 -7.03 4.06
CA ASN A 71 -4.07 -8.12 4.97
C ASN A 71 -3.38 -7.62 6.24
N HIS A 72 -2.64 -6.52 6.20
CA HIS A 72 -2.02 -5.93 7.38
C HIS A 72 -3.06 -5.36 8.35
N GLU A 73 -4.08 -4.66 7.87
CA GLU A 73 -5.22 -4.23 8.69
C GLU A 73 -5.94 -5.44 9.29
N GLN A 74 -6.20 -6.48 8.49
CA GLN A 74 -6.87 -7.69 8.97
C GLN A 74 -6.08 -8.41 10.08
N ASP A 75 -4.76 -8.50 9.94
CA ASP A 75 -3.90 -9.11 10.95
C ASP A 75 -3.92 -8.33 12.27
N LEU A 76 -3.85 -7.00 12.21
CA LEU A 76 -3.94 -6.15 13.39
C LEU A 76 -5.29 -6.29 14.08
N ILE A 77 -6.40 -6.30 13.33
CA ILE A 77 -7.76 -6.52 13.86
C ILE A 77 -7.83 -7.85 14.59
N GLN A 78 -7.41 -8.94 13.95
CA GLN A 78 -7.47 -10.29 14.53
C GLN A 78 -6.60 -10.39 15.79
N ALA A 79 -5.42 -9.80 15.77
CA ALA A 79 -4.52 -9.82 16.91
C ALA A 79 -5.03 -8.99 18.10
N LEU A 80 -5.68 -7.85 17.85
CA LEU A 80 -6.30 -7.01 18.89
C LEU A 80 -7.58 -7.63 19.48
N ARG A 81 -8.34 -8.40 18.70
CA ARG A 81 -9.56 -9.09 19.14
C ARG A 81 -9.27 -10.36 19.90
N GLY A 82 -8.17 -10.99 19.62
CA GLY A 82 -7.81 -12.26 20.22
C GLY A 82 -7.01 -12.13 21.51
N GLY A 83 -7.08 -13.21 22.32
CA GLY A 83 -6.31 -13.33 23.57
C GLY A 83 -5.30 -14.48 23.56
N SER A 84 -5.12 -15.18 22.44
CA SER A 84 -4.20 -16.30 22.36
C SER A 84 -2.74 -15.83 22.35
N TRP A 85 -1.83 -16.70 22.82
CA TRP A 85 -0.39 -16.43 22.78
C TRP A 85 0.12 -16.12 21.37
N GLN A 86 -0.43 -16.77 20.34
CA GLN A 86 -0.07 -16.50 18.94
C GLN A 86 -0.44 -15.07 18.53
N GLN A 87 -1.60 -14.57 18.92
CA GLN A 87 -2.06 -13.22 18.63
C GLN A 87 -1.25 -12.17 19.35
N GLN A 88 -0.89 -12.40 20.61
CA GLN A 88 0.03 -11.52 21.35
C GLN A 88 1.40 -11.44 20.69
N ARG A 89 1.91 -12.57 20.19
CA ARG A 89 3.16 -12.60 19.44
C ARG A 89 3.07 -11.87 18.10
N GLN A 90 1.95 -11.95 17.41
CA GLN A 90 1.69 -11.18 16.19
C GLN A 90 1.68 -9.67 16.47
N LEU A 91 1.07 -9.23 17.56
CA LEU A 91 1.11 -7.81 17.98
C LEU A 91 2.54 -7.34 18.25
N ALA A 92 3.34 -8.13 18.96
CA ALA A 92 4.73 -7.78 19.23
C ALA A 92 5.57 -7.61 17.95
N GLY A 93 5.23 -8.33 16.87
CA GLY A 93 5.85 -8.22 15.54
C GLY A 93 5.23 -7.15 14.63
N CYS A 94 4.14 -6.54 15.02
CA CYS A 94 3.41 -5.56 14.22
C CYS A 94 4.01 -4.15 14.40
N ASP A 95 4.51 -3.55 13.31
CA ASP A 95 5.12 -2.21 13.38
C ASP A 95 4.12 -1.15 13.87
N THR A 96 2.88 -1.21 13.40
CA THR A 96 1.81 -0.31 13.83
C THR A 96 1.57 -0.40 15.32
N PHE A 97 1.51 -1.60 15.87
CA PHE A 97 1.32 -1.78 17.31
C PHE A 97 2.52 -1.27 18.11
N ARG A 98 3.74 -1.49 17.63
CA ARG A 98 4.96 -0.99 18.29
C ARG A 98 5.06 0.53 18.28
N HIS A 99 4.61 1.18 17.19
CA HIS A 99 4.67 2.64 17.07
C HIS A 99 3.54 3.35 17.80
N LEU A 100 2.31 2.87 17.68
CA LEU A 100 1.12 3.52 18.24
C LEU A 100 0.84 3.11 19.69
N GLY A 101 1.26 1.93 20.10
CA GLY A 101 0.88 1.30 21.35
C GLY A 101 -0.56 0.80 21.37
N GLU A 102 -0.89 0.00 22.40
CA GLU A 102 -2.18 -0.68 22.50
C GLU A 102 -3.36 0.28 22.51
N THR A 103 -3.30 1.34 23.31
CA THR A 103 -4.40 2.30 23.47
C THR A 103 -4.79 2.94 22.13
N ASN A 104 -3.83 3.39 21.34
CA ASN A 104 -4.10 4.02 20.05
C ASN A 104 -4.55 2.99 19.01
N CYS A 105 -3.95 1.79 18.98
CA CYS A 105 -4.42 0.72 18.10
C CYS A 105 -5.89 0.35 18.40
N ARG A 106 -6.30 0.29 19.67
CA ARG A 106 -7.70 0.03 20.05
C ARG A 106 -8.65 1.14 19.64
N ARG A 107 -8.21 2.42 19.62
CA ARG A 107 -9.02 3.53 19.08
C ARG A 107 -9.27 3.41 17.58
N TRP A 108 -8.33 2.80 16.85
CA TRP A 108 -8.48 2.55 15.41
C TRP A 108 -9.30 1.29 15.09
N LEU A 109 -9.47 0.38 16.05
CA LEU A 109 -10.02 -0.96 15.81
C LEU A 109 -11.39 -0.92 15.13
N GLU A 110 -12.32 -0.14 15.64
CA GLU A 110 -13.67 -0.03 15.07
C GLU A 110 -13.63 0.48 13.61
N ARG A 111 -12.81 1.49 13.34
CA ARG A 111 -12.63 2.03 11.98
C ARG A 111 -12.08 0.98 11.02
N LEU A 112 -11.05 0.25 11.46
CA LEU A 112 -10.43 -0.81 10.64
C LEU A 112 -11.39 -1.97 10.38
N GLU A 113 -12.23 -2.33 11.34
CA GLU A 113 -13.24 -3.38 11.19
C GLU A 113 -14.35 -3.04 10.18
N HIS A 114 -14.62 -1.78 9.96
CA HIS A 114 -15.62 -1.33 9.00
C HIS A 114 -15.05 -1.03 7.60
N LEU A 115 -13.74 -1.20 7.40
CA LEU A 115 -13.14 -1.04 6.07
C LEU A 115 -13.74 -2.06 5.09
N PRO A 116 -14.21 -1.60 3.91
CA PRO A 116 -14.73 -2.50 2.88
C PRO A 116 -13.62 -3.37 2.28
N LEU A 117 -14.00 -4.54 1.77
CA LEU A 117 -13.07 -5.47 1.11
C LEU A 117 -12.91 -5.19 -0.38
N ALA A 118 -13.85 -4.48 -0.98
CA ALA A 118 -13.84 -4.13 -2.39
C ALA A 118 -14.57 -2.82 -2.63
N TYR A 119 -14.22 -2.13 -3.73
CA TYR A 119 -14.94 -0.98 -4.28
C TYR A 119 -15.31 -1.29 -5.73
N TRP A 120 -16.59 -1.17 -6.06
CA TRP A 120 -17.13 -1.47 -7.37
C TRP A 120 -17.34 -0.19 -8.18
N GLY A 121 -16.66 -0.08 -9.32
CA GLY A 121 -16.84 0.95 -10.33
C GLY A 121 -17.64 0.44 -11.53
N ASP A 122 -17.72 1.25 -12.58
CA ASP A 122 -18.38 0.87 -13.84
C ASP A 122 -17.42 0.07 -14.72
N GLY A 123 -17.62 -1.22 -14.82
CA GLY A 123 -16.77 -2.15 -15.57
C GLY A 123 -15.42 -2.48 -14.91
N TRP A 124 -15.22 -2.11 -13.64
CA TRP A 124 -14.02 -2.43 -12.87
C TRP A 124 -14.31 -2.58 -11.39
N VAL A 125 -13.38 -3.20 -10.66
CA VAL A 125 -13.43 -3.35 -9.20
C VAL A 125 -12.03 -3.21 -8.62
N ALA A 126 -11.90 -2.53 -7.49
CA ALA A 126 -10.68 -2.52 -6.69
C ALA A 126 -10.83 -3.41 -5.46
N THR A 127 -9.81 -4.22 -5.16
CA THR A 127 -9.71 -5.04 -3.95
C THR A 127 -8.24 -5.20 -3.59
N HIS A 128 -7.93 -5.55 -2.33
CA HIS A 128 -6.52 -5.57 -1.91
C HIS A 128 -5.67 -6.57 -2.71
N ALA A 129 -6.05 -7.85 -2.78
CA ALA A 129 -5.24 -8.88 -3.44
C ALA A 129 -5.95 -9.61 -4.58
N GLY A 130 -7.27 -9.51 -4.68
CA GLY A 130 -8.09 -10.19 -5.68
C GLY A 130 -9.25 -10.95 -5.06
N PHE A 131 -9.63 -12.04 -5.72
CA PHE A 131 -10.74 -12.88 -5.31
C PHE A 131 -10.27 -14.32 -5.13
N ASP A 132 -10.84 -15.01 -4.15
CA ASP A 132 -10.69 -16.45 -4.04
C ASP A 132 -11.24 -17.14 -5.30
N PRO A 133 -10.46 -17.99 -6.00
CA PRO A 133 -10.84 -18.54 -7.30
C PRO A 133 -11.99 -19.55 -7.25
N VAL A 134 -12.43 -19.96 -6.06
CA VAL A 134 -13.54 -20.91 -5.86
C VAL A 134 -14.82 -20.18 -5.47
N SER A 135 -14.74 -19.40 -4.38
CA SER A 135 -15.90 -18.71 -3.82
C SER A 135 -16.21 -17.36 -4.49
N TRP A 136 -15.23 -16.79 -5.19
CA TRP A 136 -15.29 -15.46 -5.78
C TRP A 136 -15.59 -14.34 -4.78
N GLN A 137 -15.26 -14.58 -3.51
CA GLN A 137 -15.26 -13.53 -2.51
C GLN A 137 -13.91 -12.80 -2.50
N PRO A 138 -13.86 -11.51 -2.13
CA PRO A 138 -12.59 -10.81 -1.96
C PRO A 138 -11.66 -11.54 -0.99
N ASP A 139 -10.45 -11.81 -1.41
CA ASP A 139 -9.40 -12.44 -0.63
C ASP A 139 -8.24 -11.45 -0.42
N LEU A 140 -7.70 -11.39 0.78
CA LEU A 140 -6.67 -10.42 1.16
C LEU A 140 -5.24 -10.93 0.93
N ARG A 141 -5.06 -12.17 0.46
CA ARG A 141 -3.74 -12.80 0.37
C ARG A 141 -3.51 -13.59 -0.91
N VAL A 142 -4.55 -13.77 -1.72
CA VAL A 142 -4.45 -14.53 -2.97
C VAL A 142 -3.42 -13.90 -3.90
N ARG A 143 -2.73 -14.75 -4.67
CA ARG A 143 -1.71 -14.34 -5.65
C ARG A 143 -1.94 -15.09 -6.96
N MET A 144 -0.97 -15.92 -7.38
CA MET A 144 -0.98 -16.60 -8.69
C MET A 144 -2.25 -17.40 -8.98
N GLY A 145 -2.87 -18.01 -7.97
CA GLY A 145 -4.11 -18.76 -8.15
C GLY A 145 -5.24 -17.91 -8.74
N PHE A 146 -5.36 -16.66 -8.31
CA PHE A 146 -6.30 -15.70 -8.88
C PHE A 146 -5.82 -15.20 -10.26
N TRP A 147 -4.57 -14.74 -10.37
CA TRP A 147 -4.08 -14.12 -11.61
C TRP A 147 -4.14 -15.03 -12.83
N GLN A 148 -3.92 -16.34 -12.64
CA GLN A 148 -3.91 -17.32 -13.72
C GLN A 148 -5.32 -17.77 -14.16
N HIS A 149 -6.33 -17.61 -13.29
CA HIS A 149 -7.65 -18.17 -13.52
C HIS A 149 -8.75 -17.11 -13.65
N TYR A 150 -8.41 -15.83 -13.49
CA TYR A 150 -9.40 -14.77 -13.58
C TYR A 150 -9.85 -14.58 -15.05
N ASP A 151 -11.15 -14.76 -15.28
CA ASP A 151 -11.78 -14.77 -16.58
C ASP A 151 -12.42 -13.43 -17.01
N GLY A 152 -12.24 -12.37 -16.21
CA GLY A 152 -12.81 -11.05 -16.51
C GLY A 152 -14.27 -10.86 -16.10
N ARG A 153 -14.87 -11.79 -15.33
CA ARG A 153 -16.30 -11.76 -14.96
C ARG A 153 -16.76 -10.50 -14.24
N PHE A 154 -15.88 -9.81 -13.54
CA PHE A 154 -16.14 -8.54 -12.86
C PHE A 154 -15.58 -7.33 -13.61
N GLY A 155 -15.17 -7.50 -14.87
CA GLY A 155 -14.45 -6.48 -15.63
C GLY A 155 -12.98 -6.40 -15.24
N GLU A 156 -12.39 -5.21 -15.24
CA GLU A 156 -11.00 -4.99 -14.83
C GLU A 156 -10.88 -5.02 -13.28
N VAL A 157 -9.98 -5.82 -12.75
CA VAL A 157 -9.69 -5.88 -11.30
C VAL A 157 -8.39 -5.16 -11.02
N VAL A 158 -8.44 -4.15 -10.14
CA VAL A 158 -7.27 -3.39 -9.70
C VAL A 158 -6.87 -3.86 -8.30
N ILE A 159 -5.61 -4.29 -8.14
CA ILE A 159 -5.10 -4.87 -6.90
C ILE A 159 -3.77 -4.25 -6.44
N GLY A 160 -3.52 -4.26 -5.14
CA GLY A 160 -2.24 -4.00 -4.48
C GLY A 160 -1.47 -5.27 -4.11
N HIS A 161 -1.06 -5.38 -2.85
CA HIS A 161 -0.57 -6.57 -2.15
C HIS A 161 0.75 -7.17 -2.65
N THR A 162 1.02 -7.16 -3.92
CA THR A 162 2.21 -7.82 -4.49
C THR A 162 3.09 -6.81 -5.20
N PRO A 163 4.18 -6.37 -4.54
CA PRO A 163 5.02 -5.31 -5.06
C PRO A 163 5.67 -5.69 -6.39
N GLY A 164 5.79 -4.71 -7.26
CA GLY A 164 6.50 -4.79 -8.52
C GLY A 164 7.29 -3.51 -8.80
N PRO A 165 8.18 -3.50 -9.78
CA PRO A 165 9.00 -2.33 -10.09
C PRO A 165 8.19 -1.17 -10.72
N HIS A 166 7.04 -1.47 -11.29
CA HIS A 166 6.08 -0.53 -11.89
C HIS A 166 4.69 -1.14 -11.90
N VAL A 167 3.66 -0.36 -12.22
CA VAL A 167 2.29 -0.87 -12.40
C VAL A 167 2.27 -1.94 -13.49
N ARG A 168 1.82 -3.13 -13.15
CA ARG A 168 1.76 -4.29 -14.06
C ARG A 168 0.34 -4.51 -14.55
N ARG A 169 0.21 -4.91 -15.81
CA ARG A 169 -1.08 -5.23 -16.42
C ARG A 169 -1.08 -6.66 -16.93
N LEU A 170 -2.05 -7.42 -16.51
CA LEU A 170 -2.40 -8.74 -17.03
C LEU A 170 -3.76 -8.65 -17.73
N PRO A 171 -4.19 -9.67 -18.47
CA PRO A 171 -5.57 -9.69 -18.94
C PRO A 171 -6.55 -9.48 -17.77
N HIS A 172 -7.34 -8.42 -17.84
CA HIS A 172 -8.34 -8.05 -16.82
C HIS A 172 -7.83 -7.75 -15.41
N ILE A 173 -6.50 -7.63 -15.17
CA ILE A 173 -5.94 -7.30 -13.85
C ILE A 173 -4.91 -6.20 -13.98
N VAL A 174 -4.98 -5.19 -13.09
CA VAL A 174 -3.97 -4.15 -12.92
C VAL A 174 -3.42 -4.22 -11.50
N MET A 175 -2.10 -4.32 -11.36
CA MET A 175 -1.40 -4.43 -10.08
C MET A 175 -0.70 -3.11 -9.80
N VAL A 176 -1.17 -2.38 -8.78
CA VAL A 176 -0.74 -1.00 -8.50
C VAL A 176 0.25 -0.88 -7.35
N ASP A 177 0.54 -1.95 -6.63
CA ASP A 177 1.62 -1.95 -5.63
C ASP A 177 2.97 -1.92 -6.33
N THR A 178 3.69 -0.83 -6.15
CA THR A 178 5.01 -0.58 -6.74
C THR A 178 6.10 -0.43 -5.69
N GLY A 179 5.85 -0.95 -4.49
CA GLY A 179 6.86 -1.14 -3.45
C GLY A 179 7.31 0.16 -2.78
N ALA A 180 6.39 1.10 -2.51
CA ALA A 180 6.71 2.39 -1.90
C ALA A 180 7.59 2.29 -0.64
N CYS A 181 7.26 1.38 0.27
CA CYS A 181 8.02 1.18 1.51
C CYS A 181 9.37 0.47 1.33
N TYR A 182 9.66 -0.05 0.14
CA TYR A 182 10.91 -0.73 -0.20
C TYR A 182 11.84 0.10 -1.08
N GLY A 183 11.56 1.39 -1.24
CA GLY A 183 12.36 2.28 -2.10
C GLY A 183 11.92 2.31 -3.56
N GLY A 184 10.80 1.66 -3.89
CA GLY A 184 10.15 1.78 -5.18
C GLY A 184 9.33 3.07 -5.32
N GLU A 185 8.12 2.97 -5.87
CA GLU A 185 7.22 4.11 -6.08
C GLU A 185 5.91 3.89 -5.32
N LEU A 186 5.19 4.98 -5.03
CA LEU A 186 3.77 4.95 -4.70
C LEU A 186 3.00 5.34 -5.96
N SER A 187 2.19 4.41 -6.45
CA SER A 187 1.47 4.55 -7.72
C SER A 187 -0.04 4.65 -7.52
N ALA A 188 -0.68 5.43 -8.38
CA ALA A 188 -2.11 5.51 -8.55
C ALA A 188 -2.48 5.19 -10.00
N TYR A 189 -3.56 4.45 -10.18
CA TYR A 189 -4.13 4.07 -11.47
C TYR A 189 -5.57 4.56 -11.59
N CYS A 190 -5.90 5.18 -12.73
CA CYS A 190 -7.25 5.59 -13.06
C CYS A 190 -7.89 4.58 -14.04
N PRO A 191 -8.88 3.77 -13.62
CA PRO A 191 -9.51 2.78 -14.49
C PRO A 191 -10.22 3.38 -15.70
N GLU A 192 -10.83 4.56 -15.55
CA GLU A 192 -11.60 5.21 -16.62
C GLU A 192 -10.71 5.69 -17.78
N THR A 193 -9.48 6.14 -17.48
CA THR A 193 -8.56 6.69 -18.48
C THR A 193 -7.36 5.80 -18.74
N ARG A 194 -7.13 4.80 -17.89
CA ARG A 194 -5.94 3.96 -17.86
C ARG A 194 -4.64 4.73 -17.58
N GLU A 195 -4.76 5.91 -17.01
CA GLU A 195 -3.63 6.76 -16.64
C GLU A 195 -2.97 6.23 -15.36
N VAL A 196 -1.64 6.38 -15.27
CA VAL A 196 -0.85 6.06 -14.09
C VAL A 196 -0.12 7.31 -13.65
N VAL A 197 -0.20 7.62 -12.37
CA VAL A 197 0.61 8.65 -11.71
C VAL A 197 1.42 7.97 -10.61
N ALA A 198 2.72 8.22 -10.57
CA ALA A 198 3.60 7.65 -9.56
C ALA A 198 4.53 8.72 -8.97
N VAL A 199 4.93 8.52 -7.72
CA VAL A 199 5.90 9.34 -7.00
C VAL A 199 6.93 8.44 -6.32
N PRO A 200 8.15 8.93 -6.03
CA PRO A 200 9.13 8.15 -5.29
C PRO A 200 8.60 7.66 -3.95
N GLY A 201 8.88 6.40 -3.62
CA GLY A 201 8.67 5.82 -2.30
C GLY A 201 9.71 6.26 -1.27
N LEU A 202 9.86 5.48 -0.21
CA LEU A 202 10.89 5.73 0.79
C LEU A 202 12.27 5.62 0.13
N ARG A 203 13.11 6.63 0.34
CA ARG A 203 14.52 6.47 -0.01
C ARG A 203 15.16 5.55 1.02
N PRO A 204 15.87 4.47 0.59
CA PRO A 204 16.69 3.72 1.52
C PRO A 204 17.62 4.73 2.23
N GLU A 205 17.62 4.75 3.55
CA GLU A 205 18.66 5.48 4.26
C GLU A 205 19.99 4.92 3.78
N THR A 206 20.84 5.77 3.19
CA THR A 206 22.23 5.40 2.89
C THR A 206 22.80 4.90 4.22
N PRO A 207 23.39 3.69 4.31
CA PRO A 207 23.93 3.19 5.56
C PRO A 207 24.84 4.28 6.12
N ARG A 208 24.49 4.82 7.28
CA ARG A 208 25.36 5.77 7.98
C ARG A 208 26.69 5.07 8.13
N ALA A 209 27.72 5.58 7.45
CA ALA A 209 29.08 5.10 7.63
C ALA A 209 29.34 5.10 9.13
N LEU A 210 29.55 3.93 9.71
CA LEU A 210 29.88 3.79 11.11
C LEU A 210 31.15 4.60 11.35
N PRO A 211 31.16 5.63 12.21
CA PRO A 211 32.36 6.38 12.48
C PRO A 211 33.30 5.41 13.20
N GLY A 212 34.42 5.02 12.56
CA GLY A 212 35.49 4.32 13.22
C GLY A 212 36.12 3.09 12.57
N LEU A 213 35.68 2.61 11.42
CA LEU A 213 36.45 1.59 10.68
C LEU A 213 37.44 2.28 9.73
N ARG A 214 38.66 2.55 10.26
CA ARG A 214 39.82 2.85 9.40
C ARG A 214 40.11 1.60 8.59
N THR A 215 39.98 1.67 7.29
CA THR A 215 40.56 0.69 6.37
C THR A 215 42.07 0.64 6.61
N PRO A 216 42.70 -0.54 6.83
CA PRO A 216 44.15 -0.60 6.90
C PRO A 216 44.73 -0.21 5.54
N LEU A 217 45.63 0.78 5.58
CA LEU A 217 46.41 1.16 4.43
C LEU A 217 47.18 -0.06 3.93
N SER A 218 46.91 -0.47 2.70
CA SER A 218 47.75 -1.43 1.98
C SER A 218 49.16 -0.87 1.83
N SER A 219 50.09 -1.36 2.62
CA SER A 219 51.51 -1.09 2.45
C SER A 219 51.97 -1.78 1.16
N GLY A 220 52.06 -0.99 0.09
CA GLY A 220 52.76 -1.36 -1.13
C GLY A 220 54.26 -1.42 -0.87
N GLY A 221 54.80 -2.62 -0.67
CA GLY A 221 56.19 -2.89 -0.67
C GLY A 221 56.70 -3.06 -2.11
N ALA A 222 57.31 -2.00 -2.64
CA ALA A 222 58.15 -2.13 -3.82
C ALA A 222 59.42 -2.90 -3.46
N ILE A 223 59.67 -4.02 -4.07
CA ILE A 223 61.00 -4.66 -4.10
C ILE A 223 61.59 -4.36 -5.46
N ALA A 224 62.58 -3.48 -5.44
CA ALA A 224 63.49 -3.27 -6.55
C ALA A 224 64.66 -4.22 -6.44
N GLY A 225 65.06 -4.76 -7.58
CA GLY A 225 66.47 -4.97 -7.97
C GLY A 225 67.17 -6.27 -7.65
N ARG A 226 67.50 -7.00 -8.52
CA ARG A 226 68.75 -7.34 -9.25
C ARG A 226 68.60 -8.64 -9.97
#